data_3131984c20579fb02dc8702e93b23316
#
_entry.id   3131984c20579fb02dc8702e93b23316
#
_cell.length_a   1.000
_cell.length_b   1.000
_cell.length_c   1.000
_cell.angle_alpha   90.00
_cell.angle_beta   90.00
_cell.angle_gamma   90.00
#
_symmetry.space_group_name_H-M   'P 1'
#
loop_
_entity.id
_entity.type
_entity.pdbx_description
1 polymer ?
#
loop_
_entity_poly.entity_id
_entity_poly.type
_entity_poly.pdbx_seq_one_letter_code
_entity_poly.pdbx_strand_id
1 'polypeptide(L)'
;MTQPVINTVTEQPSSAKSTAKPNSQAWYRPTLSHEHGVYVVLLVSFLTGAALAQAWTLATTLALVCAFFGFQAEHPIVLQIKQRRSFKPRFLVWSGLYSAVSVAIAFWLYLSSPILLWLYLGAVAALIVDAVSIFHREQKSIFNELITFAAVCLSAPLAYAATTGTISATAIGLWVLNTLFFSSTIFTVKLRKTKTSSPIPGVMYHAIAILIVASLYYFGW
;
A
#
# COMPACT_ATOMS: atom_id res chain seq x y z
N MET A 1 -72.23 29.04 -23.34
CA MET A 1 -71.65 29.49 -22.05
C MET A 1 -70.31 28.84 -21.89
N THR A 2 -69.23 29.54 -22.27
CA THR A 2 -67.86 29.09 -22.23
C THR A 2 -67.18 29.78 -21.06
N GLN A 3 -66.72 29.01 -20.10
CA GLN A 3 -65.92 29.51 -18.97
C GLN A 3 -64.41 29.66 -19.35
N PRO A 4 -63.74 30.74 -18.95
CA PRO A 4 -62.34 30.89 -19.20
C PRO A 4 -61.51 30.10 -18.17
N VAL A 5 -60.54 29.33 -18.67
CA VAL A 5 -59.54 28.63 -17.87
C VAL A 5 -58.50 29.65 -17.39
N ILE A 6 -58.45 29.89 -16.09
CA ILE A 6 -57.42 30.72 -15.46
C ILE A 6 -56.19 29.84 -15.23
N ASN A 7 -55.16 30.01 -16.03
CA ASN A 7 -53.84 29.46 -15.77
C ASN A 7 -53.13 30.23 -14.65
N THR A 8 -53.19 29.71 -13.44
CA THR A 8 -52.32 30.17 -12.35
C THR A 8 -50.92 29.62 -12.58
N VAL A 9 -50.06 30.48 -13.10
CA VAL A 9 -48.59 30.25 -13.14
C VAL A 9 -48.10 30.31 -11.70
N THR A 10 -47.83 29.14 -11.12
CA THR A 10 -47.15 29.01 -9.83
C THR A 10 -45.65 29.27 -10.07
N GLU A 11 -45.21 30.49 -9.77
CA GLU A 11 -43.77 30.81 -9.70
C GLU A 11 -43.14 29.94 -8.62
N GLN A 12 -42.37 28.96 -9.03
CA GLN A 12 -41.45 28.26 -8.13
C GLN A 12 -40.38 29.23 -7.66
N PRO A 13 -40.14 29.34 -6.33
CA PRO A 13 -39.06 30.17 -5.83
C PRO A 13 -37.74 29.58 -6.32
N SER A 14 -37.02 30.38 -7.09
CA SER A 14 -35.66 30.13 -7.53
C SER A 14 -34.82 29.71 -6.34
N SER A 15 -34.48 28.42 -6.28
CA SER A 15 -33.51 27.84 -5.35
C SER A 15 -32.19 28.60 -5.52
N ALA A 16 -31.93 29.52 -4.63
CA ALA A 16 -30.64 30.19 -4.52
C ALA A 16 -29.57 29.08 -4.34
N LYS A 17 -28.81 28.81 -5.43
CA LYS A 17 -27.61 28.00 -5.36
C LYS A 17 -26.69 28.66 -4.34
N SER A 18 -26.66 28.09 -3.14
CA SER A 18 -25.64 28.39 -2.14
C SER A 18 -24.31 28.15 -2.80
N THR A 19 -23.63 29.22 -3.18
CA THR A 19 -22.20 29.20 -3.55
C THR A 19 -21.40 28.93 -2.29
N ALA A 20 -21.45 27.69 -1.81
CA ALA A 20 -20.54 27.20 -0.81
C ALA A 20 -19.13 27.41 -1.39
N LYS A 21 -18.40 28.42 -0.86
CA LYS A 21 -16.97 28.60 -1.13
C LYS A 21 -16.31 27.22 -1.04
N PRO A 22 -15.50 26.81 -2.03
CA PRO A 22 -14.78 25.57 -1.94
C PRO A 22 -14.00 25.61 -0.63
N ASN A 23 -14.39 24.75 0.32
CA ASN A 23 -13.69 24.60 1.59
C ASN A 23 -12.22 24.40 1.21
N SER A 24 -11.39 25.41 1.45
CA SER A 24 -9.94 25.31 1.32
C SER A 24 -9.55 24.15 2.22
N GLN A 25 -9.32 22.98 1.63
CA GLN A 25 -9.02 21.75 2.37
C GLN A 25 -7.84 22.11 3.28
N ALA A 26 -8.11 22.19 4.57
CA ALA A 26 -7.14 22.65 5.52
C ALA A 26 -5.85 21.82 5.36
N TRP A 27 -4.78 22.46 4.96
CA TRP A 27 -3.49 21.83 4.63
C TRP A 27 -2.92 21.01 5.80
N TYR A 28 -3.32 21.32 7.03
CA TYR A 28 -2.91 20.67 8.27
C TYR A 28 -3.58 19.30 8.52
N ARG A 29 -4.65 18.95 7.79
CA ARG A 29 -5.30 17.64 7.99
C ARG A 29 -4.43 16.52 7.44
N PRO A 30 -4.02 15.53 8.27
CA PRO A 30 -3.18 14.42 7.81
C PRO A 30 -3.87 13.63 6.71
N THR A 31 -3.07 13.14 5.78
CA THR A 31 -3.54 12.28 4.69
C THR A 31 -3.11 10.86 5.02
N LEU A 32 -4.01 10.09 5.64
CA LEU A 32 -3.77 8.69 5.98
C LEU A 32 -4.36 7.79 4.88
N SER A 33 -3.72 6.66 4.65
CA SER A 33 -4.28 5.62 3.77
C SER A 33 -5.55 5.04 4.40
N HIS A 34 -6.59 4.87 3.59
CA HIS A 34 -7.84 4.24 4.01
C HIS A 34 -7.84 2.73 3.77
N GLU A 35 -6.72 2.18 3.33
CA GLU A 35 -6.57 0.76 3.01
C GLU A 35 -6.25 -0.05 4.26
N HIS A 36 -7.25 -0.26 5.12
CA HIS A 36 -7.07 -0.97 6.39
C HIS A 36 -6.45 -2.36 6.25
N GLY A 37 -6.72 -3.07 5.14
CA GLY A 37 -6.14 -4.39 4.88
C GLY A 37 -4.62 -4.36 4.77
N VAL A 38 -4.04 -3.33 4.17
CA VAL A 38 -2.59 -3.23 3.97
C VAL A 38 -1.85 -3.01 5.30
N TYR A 39 -2.45 -2.30 6.26
CA TYR A 39 -1.87 -2.18 7.61
C TYR A 39 -1.75 -3.55 8.29
N VAL A 40 -2.76 -4.41 8.12
CA VAL A 40 -2.72 -5.77 8.67
C VAL A 40 -1.59 -6.57 8.00
N VAL A 41 -1.46 -6.49 6.68
CA VAL A 41 -0.39 -7.18 5.93
C VAL A 41 0.98 -6.71 6.41
N LEU A 42 1.20 -5.39 6.51
CA LEU A 42 2.45 -4.81 6.98
C LEU A 42 2.79 -5.30 8.39
N LEU A 43 1.83 -5.19 9.30
CA LEU A 43 2.05 -5.54 10.71
C LEU A 43 2.28 -7.04 10.89
N VAL A 44 1.46 -7.89 10.28
CA VAL A 44 1.60 -9.35 10.39
C VAL A 44 2.91 -9.81 9.77
N SER A 45 3.27 -9.33 8.57
CA SER A 45 4.55 -9.65 7.95
C SER A 45 5.72 -9.19 8.83
N PHE A 46 5.66 -7.98 9.37
CA PHE A 46 6.69 -7.46 10.26
C PHE A 46 6.86 -8.34 11.51
N LEU A 47 5.75 -8.68 12.16
CA LEU A 47 5.75 -9.51 13.37
C LEU A 47 6.28 -10.92 13.11
N THR A 48 5.98 -11.53 11.95
CA THR A 48 6.56 -12.84 11.60
C THR A 48 8.08 -12.76 11.42
N GLY A 49 8.60 -11.68 10.84
CA GLY A 49 10.04 -11.44 10.73
C GLY A 49 10.72 -11.19 12.08
N ALA A 50 10.08 -10.40 12.95
CA ALA A 50 10.56 -10.16 14.31
C ALA A 50 10.54 -11.44 15.16
N ALA A 51 9.50 -12.27 15.01
CA ALA A 51 9.40 -13.57 15.68
C ALA A 51 10.51 -14.53 15.21
N LEU A 52 10.86 -14.53 13.92
CA LEU A 52 11.97 -15.30 13.38
C LEU A 52 13.32 -14.88 14.00
N ALA A 53 13.50 -13.59 14.26
CA ALA A 53 14.70 -13.06 14.91
C ALA A 53 14.80 -13.45 16.41
N GLN A 54 13.70 -13.90 17.03
CA GLN A 54 13.60 -14.31 18.45
C GLN A 54 14.06 -13.25 19.46
N ALA A 55 14.16 -11.99 19.02
CA ALA A 55 14.53 -10.85 19.84
C ALA A 55 13.77 -9.61 19.39
N TRP A 56 13.56 -8.70 20.33
CA TRP A 56 13.00 -7.38 20.03
C TRP A 56 13.94 -6.29 20.54
N THR A 57 14.51 -5.52 19.63
CA THR A 57 15.50 -4.48 19.94
C THR A 57 14.92 -3.09 19.64
N LEU A 58 15.65 -2.04 20.03
CA LEU A 58 15.31 -0.69 19.59
C LEU A 58 15.32 -0.58 18.06
N ALA A 59 16.28 -1.23 17.39
CA ALA A 59 16.37 -1.25 15.93
C ALA A 59 15.11 -1.90 15.31
N THR A 60 14.58 -2.96 15.92
CA THR A 60 13.29 -3.58 15.51
C THR A 60 12.14 -2.57 15.60
N THR A 61 12.02 -1.85 16.72
CA THR A 61 10.98 -0.83 16.90
C THR A 61 11.13 0.29 15.86
N LEU A 62 12.34 0.79 15.65
CA LEU A 62 12.61 1.82 14.64
C LEU A 62 12.32 1.33 13.21
N ALA A 63 12.62 0.08 12.90
CA ALA A 63 12.29 -0.53 11.62
C ALA A 63 10.76 -0.60 11.39
N LEU A 64 9.98 -0.89 12.42
CA LEU A 64 8.51 -0.85 12.35
C LEU A 64 8.01 0.56 12.05
N VAL A 65 8.53 1.55 12.77
CA VAL A 65 8.17 2.96 12.55
C VAL A 65 8.57 3.40 11.14
N CYS A 66 9.78 3.04 10.69
CA CYS A 66 10.26 3.30 9.33
C CYS A 66 9.33 2.71 8.26
N ALA A 67 8.97 1.44 8.39
CA ALA A 67 8.06 0.77 7.45
C ALA A 67 6.67 1.41 7.45
N PHE A 68 6.14 1.75 8.62
CA PHE A 68 4.84 2.42 8.74
C PHE A 68 4.84 3.79 8.05
N PHE A 69 5.83 4.65 8.34
CA PHE A 69 5.91 5.97 7.71
C PHE A 69 6.25 5.89 6.22
N GLY A 70 7.05 4.91 5.78
CA GLY A 70 7.30 4.65 4.36
C GLY A 70 6.01 4.30 3.62
N PHE A 71 5.20 3.41 4.19
CA PHE A 71 3.87 3.07 3.64
C PHE A 71 2.93 4.30 3.64
N GLN A 72 2.93 5.11 4.70
CA GLN A 72 2.10 6.32 4.73
C GLN A 72 2.53 7.38 3.70
N ALA A 73 3.81 7.43 3.34
CA ALA A 73 4.32 8.38 2.35
C ALA A 73 3.80 8.06 0.92
N GLU A 74 3.59 6.79 0.60
CA GLU A 74 3.07 6.35 -0.70
C GLU A 74 1.69 6.94 -1.00
N HIS A 75 0.76 6.90 -0.04
CA HIS A 75 -0.64 7.30 -0.25
C HIS A 75 -0.82 8.72 -0.81
N PRO A 76 -0.25 9.80 -0.20
CA PRO A 76 -0.37 11.14 -0.76
C PRO A 76 0.38 11.32 -2.09
N ILE A 77 1.47 10.57 -2.35
CA ILE A 77 2.15 10.54 -3.65
C ILE A 77 1.20 10.02 -4.71
N VAL A 78 0.57 8.87 -4.47
CA VAL A 78 -0.42 8.26 -5.37
C VAL A 78 -1.58 9.22 -5.65
N LEU A 79 -2.11 9.88 -4.62
CA LEU A 79 -3.19 10.86 -4.79
C LEU A 79 -2.75 12.05 -5.65
N GLN A 80 -1.52 12.54 -5.49
CA GLN A 80 -0.99 13.64 -6.30
C GLN A 80 -0.80 13.23 -7.76
N ILE A 81 -0.28 12.03 -8.03
CA ILE A 81 -0.12 11.49 -9.40
C ILE A 81 -1.49 11.33 -10.08
N LYS A 82 -2.50 10.84 -9.37
CA LYS A 82 -3.87 10.71 -9.90
C LYS A 82 -4.50 12.05 -10.27
N GLN A 83 -4.17 13.12 -9.56
CA GLN A 83 -4.74 14.45 -9.77
C GLN A 83 -4.01 15.31 -10.81
N ARG A 84 -3.41 14.74 -11.80
CA ARG A 84 -2.57 15.27 -12.92
C ARG A 84 -2.66 16.77 -13.22
N ARG A 85 -3.79 17.44 -12.95
CA ARG A 85 -4.08 18.83 -13.33
C ARG A 85 -4.01 19.85 -12.21
N SER A 86 -3.99 19.43 -10.96
CA SER A 86 -3.95 20.35 -9.83
C SER A 86 -2.91 19.92 -8.79
N PHE A 87 -1.96 20.79 -8.55
CA PHE A 87 -0.99 20.65 -7.47
C PHE A 87 -1.66 20.95 -6.15
N LYS A 88 -1.77 19.98 -5.24
CA LYS A 88 -2.31 20.21 -3.90
C LYS A 88 -1.18 20.22 -2.88
N PRO A 89 -0.81 21.37 -2.33
CA PRO A 89 0.29 21.49 -1.36
C PRO A 89 0.17 20.52 -0.19
N ARG A 90 -1.07 20.23 0.22
CA ARG A 90 -1.37 19.28 1.30
C ARG A 90 -0.73 17.89 1.06
N PHE A 91 -0.85 17.32 -0.14
CA PHE A 91 -0.30 15.98 -0.42
C PHE A 91 1.22 15.99 -0.39
N LEU A 92 1.85 17.04 -0.91
CA LEU A 92 3.30 17.16 -0.90
C LEU A 92 3.87 17.36 0.50
N VAL A 93 3.22 18.19 1.33
CA VAL A 93 3.64 18.41 2.71
C VAL A 93 3.58 17.10 3.51
N TRP A 94 2.46 16.37 3.45
CA TRP A 94 2.32 15.14 4.20
C TRP A 94 3.19 14.00 3.65
N SER A 95 3.32 13.88 2.32
CA SER A 95 4.27 12.94 1.72
C SER A 95 5.70 13.25 2.13
N GLY A 96 6.10 14.53 2.06
CA GLY A 96 7.43 14.98 2.47
C GLY A 96 7.72 14.70 3.95
N LEU A 97 6.76 14.96 4.83
CA LEU A 97 6.89 14.70 6.26
C LEU A 97 7.05 13.19 6.54
N TYR A 98 6.17 12.36 5.99
CA TYR A 98 6.25 10.91 6.19
C TYR A 98 7.53 10.32 5.59
N SER A 99 7.91 10.77 4.39
CA SER A 99 9.17 10.34 3.76
C SER A 99 10.39 10.78 4.59
N ALA A 100 10.40 12.01 5.11
CA ALA A 100 11.51 12.52 5.91
C ALA A 100 11.72 11.68 7.18
N VAL A 101 10.64 11.35 7.90
CA VAL A 101 10.71 10.49 9.08
C VAL A 101 11.22 9.09 8.71
N SER A 102 10.65 8.49 7.66
CA SER A 102 11.06 7.15 7.22
C SER A 102 12.54 7.13 6.79
N VAL A 103 12.97 8.10 5.97
CA VAL A 103 14.36 8.18 5.47
C VAL A 103 15.34 8.47 6.60
N ALA A 104 15.01 9.33 7.55
CA ALA A 104 15.88 9.61 8.71
C ALA A 104 16.12 8.34 9.54
N ILE A 105 15.06 7.57 9.82
CA ILE A 105 15.19 6.31 10.54
C ILE A 105 15.92 5.26 9.68
N ALA A 106 15.60 5.15 8.39
CA ALA A 106 16.26 4.23 7.48
C ALA A 106 17.76 4.51 7.39
N PHE A 107 18.16 5.78 7.35
CA PHE A 107 19.57 6.20 7.35
C PHE A 107 20.26 5.82 8.66
N TRP A 108 19.63 6.05 9.80
CA TRP A 108 20.16 5.64 11.10
C TRP A 108 20.36 4.11 11.19
N LEU A 109 19.37 3.34 10.75
CA LEU A 109 19.45 1.88 10.70
C LEU A 109 20.52 1.39 9.72
N TYR A 110 20.69 2.07 8.58
CA TYR A 110 21.73 1.77 7.60
C TYR A 110 23.13 1.93 8.18
N LEU A 111 23.38 2.97 8.99
CA LEU A 111 24.67 3.16 9.65
C LEU A 111 25.02 2.00 10.61
N SER A 112 23.99 1.38 11.20
CA SER A 112 24.17 0.22 12.10
C SER A 112 24.23 -1.11 11.34
N SER A 113 23.50 -1.22 10.21
CA SER A 113 23.37 -2.45 9.43
C SER A 113 23.26 -2.13 7.92
N PRO A 114 24.39 -2.00 7.21
CA PRO A 114 24.42 -1.62 5.79
C PRO A 114 23.64 -2.59 4.87
N ILE A 115 23.45 -3.84 5.29
CA ILE A 115 22.71 -4.86 4.55
C ILE A 115 21.25 -4.44 4.27
N LEU A 116 20.67 -3.56 5.11
CA LEU A 116 19.30 -3.04 4.96
C LEU A 116 19.12 -2.25 3.67
N LEU A 117 20.20 -1.74 3.07
CA LEU A 117 20.16 -1.02 1.80
C LEU A 117 19.47 -1.83 0.70
N TRP A 118 19.71 -3.15 0.64
CA TRP A 118 19.08 -4.01 -0.37
C TRP A 118 17.56 -4.07 -0.23
N LEU A 119 17.07 -4.06 1.01
CA LEU A 119 15.62 -4.05 1.29
C LEU A 119 15.02 -2.68 0.94
N TYR A 120 15.71 -1.60 1.24
CA TYR A 120 15.27 -0.25 0.86
C TYR A 120 15.22 -0.07 -0.66
N LEU A 121 16.23 -0.58 -1.38
CA LEU A 121 16.24 -0.55 -2.85
C LEU A 121 15.06 -1.35 -3.41
N GLY A 122 14.74 -2.52 -2.84
CA GLY A 122 13.57 -3.30 -3.21
C GLY A 122 12.25 -2.54 -3.01
N ALA A 123 12.10 -1.88 -1.86
CA ALA A 123 10.92 -1.07 -1.56
C ALA A 123 10.79 0.14 -2.49
N VAL A 124 11.89 0.84 -2.77
CA VAL A 124 11.91 1.97 -3.70
C VAL A 124 11.59 1.52 -5.13
N ALA A 125 12.14 0.39 -5.57
CA ALA A 125 11.85 -0.17 -6.89
C ALA A 125 10.34 -0.48 -7.03
N ALA A 126 9.73 -1.09 -6.02
CA ALA A 126 8.30 -1.37 -6.00
C ALA A 126 7.46 -0.08 -6.04
N LEU A 127 7.85 0.96 -5.29
CA LEU A 127 7.20 2.26 -5.32
C LEU A 127 7.27 2.90 -6.72
N ILE A 128 8.40 2.78 -7.41
CA ILE A 128 8.56 3.28 -8.78
C ILE A 128 7.62 2.52 -9.73
N VAL A 129 7.55 1.19 -9.61
CA VAL A 129 6.65 0.37 -10.44
C VAL A 129 5.19 0.76 -10.20
N ASP A 130 4.77 0.94 -8.94
CA ASP A 130 3.41 1.39 -8.62
C ASP A 130 3.14 2.79 -9.20
N ALA A 131 4.05 3.74 -9.04
CA ALA A 131 3.93 5.09 -9.60
C ALA A 131 3.79 5.07 -11.15
N VAL A 132 4.56 4.24 -11.84
CA VAL A 132 4.47 4.04 -13.30
C VAL A 132 3.13 3.41 -13.67
N SER A 133 2.68 2.39 -12.94
CA SER A 133 1.38 1.74 -13.17
C SER A 133 0.21 2.71 -12.98
N ILE A 134 0.28 3.59 -12.00
CA ILE A 134 -0.70 4.66 -11.78
C ILE A 134 -0.70 5.64 -12.95
N PHE A 135 0.48 6.01 -13.43
CA PHE A 135 0.63 6.91 -14.58
C PHE A 135 -0.01 6.34 -15.83
N HIS A 136 0.10 5.03 -16.09
CA HIS A 136 -0.52 4.33 -17.21
C HIS A 136 -1.97 3.90 -16.97
N ARG A 137 -2.54 4.19 -15.80
CA ARG A 137 -3.89 3.79 -15.36
C ARG A 137 -4.07 2.26 -15.19
N GLU A 138 -2.98 1.54 -15.01
CA GLU A 138 -2.95 0.08 -14.82
C GLU A 138 -2.83 -0.33 -13.35
N GLN A 139 -3.13 0.57 -12.43
CA GLN A 139 -3.02 0.35 -10.98
C GLN A 139 -3.75 -0.90 -10.47
N LYS A 140 -4.85 -1.32 -11.15
CA LYS A 140 -5.64 -2.50 -10.80
C LYS A 140 -5.21 -3.76 -11.56
N SER A 141 -4.05 -3.74 -12.23
CA SER A 141 -3.50 -4.95 -12.84
C SER A 141 -3.09 -5.95 -11.76
N ILE A 142 -3.23 -7.25 -12.04
CA ILE A 142 -2.81 -8.31 -11.11
C ILE A 142 -1.31 -8.17 -10.79
N PHE A 143 -0.53 -7.82 -11.79
CA PHE A 143 0.92 -7.64 -11.64
C PHE A 143 1.27 -6.52 -10.65
N ASN A 144 0.62 -5.36 -10.78
CA ASN A 144 0.86 -4.24 -9.84
C ASN A 144 0.43 -4.59 -8.42
N GLU A 145 -0.74 -5.23 -8.26
CA GLU A 145 -1.23 -5.67 -6.96
C GLU A 145 -0.27 -6.70 -6.32
N LEU A 146 0.31 -7.64 -7.10
CA LEU A 146 1.32 -8.60 -6.62
C LEU A 146 2.59 -7.89 -6.14
N ILE A 147 3.11 -6.93 -6.92
CA ILE A 147 4.29 -6.15 -6.52
C ILE A 147 4.03 -5.34 -5.25
N THR A 148 2.86 -4.74 -5.13
CA THR A 148 2.48 -3.99 -3.91
C THR A 148 2.47 -4.91 -2.68
N PHE A 149 1.88 -6.11 -2.77
CA PHE A 149 1.95 -7.07 -1.67
C PHE A 149 3.38 -7.53 -1.37
N ALA A 150 4.18 -7.80 -2.40
CA ALA A 150 5.58 -8.17 -2.22
C ALA A 150 6.37 -7.06 -1.50
N ALA A 151 6.13 -5.79 -1.86
CA ALA A 151 6.75 -4.64 -1.23
C ALA A 151 6.36 -4.49 0.24
N VAL A 152 5.07 -4.62 0.56
CA VAL A 152 4.60 -4.53 1.96
C VAL A 152 5.15 -5.69 2.79
N CYS A 153 5.21 -6.90 2.22
CA CYS A 153 5.78 -8.08 2.88
C CYS A 153 7.30 -8.00 3.10
N LEU A 154 8.04 -7.06 2.42
CA LEU A 154 9.43 -6.77 2.76
C LEU A 154 9.62 -6.32 4.21
N SER A 155 8.55 -5.94 4.89
CA SER A 155 8.56 -5.67 6.33
C SER A 155 9.03 -6.88 7.16
N ALA A 156 8.85 -8.13 6.70
CA ALA A 156 9.34 -9.33 7.38
C ALA A 156 10.89 -9.42 7.38
N PRO A 157 11.59 -9.46 6.23
CA PRO A 157 13.04 -9.45 6.24
C PRO A 157 13.62 -8.14 6.80
N LEU A 158 12.90 -7.02 6.73
CA LEU A 158 13.31 -5.77 7.36
C LEU A 158 13.38 -5.90 8.89
N ALA A 159 12.34 -6.46 9.52
CA ALA A 159 12.30 -6.71 10.95
C ALA A 159 13.43 -7.65 11.37
N TYR A 160 13.61 -8.75 10.64
CA TYR A 160 14.69 -9.71 10.90
C TYR A 160 16.07 -9.07 10.79
N ALA A 161 16.36 -8.40 9.66
CA ALA A 161 17.67 -7.83 9.41
C ALA A 161 18.00 -6.64 10.33
N ALA A 162 17.00 -5.82 10.70
CA ALA A 162 17.19 -4.75 11.67
C ALA A 162 17.54 -5.29 13.08
N THR A 163 17.04 -6.49 13.43
CA THR A 163 17.30 -7.13 14.72
C THR A 163 18.63 -7.86 14.75
N THR A 164 18.95 -8.61 13.68
CA THR A 164 20.11 -9.54 13.64
C THR A 164 21.33 -8.97 12.91
N GLY A 165 21.17 -7.88 12.15
CA GLY A 165 22.20 -7.30 11.30
C GLY A 165 22.50 -8.10 10.02
N THR A 166 21.74 -9.17 9.73
CA THR A 166 21.96 -10.06 8.59
C THR A 166 20.66 -10.36 7.85
N ILE A 167 20.76 -10.79 6.58
CA ILE A 167 19.65 -11.36 5.83
C ILE A 167 19.90 -12.87 5.72
N SER A 168 19.00 -13.68 6.30
CA SER A 168 19.07 -15.13 6.17
C SER A 168 18.21 -15.64 5.03
N ALA A 169 18.52 -16.82 4.52
CA ALA A 169 17.69 -17.52 3.54
C ALA A 169 16.26 -17.73 4.08
N THR A 170 16.14 -18.10 5.37
CA THR A 170 14.84 -18.27 6.04
C THR A 170 14.03 -16.98 6.08
N ALA A 171 14.66 -15.81 6.28
CA ALA A 171 13.96 -14.52 6.25
C ALA A 171 13.43 -14.19 4.83
N ILE A 172 14.17 -14.55 3.79
CA ILE A 172 13.72 -14.43 2.39
C ILE A 172 12.59 -15.43 2.10
N GLY A 173 12.70 -16.67 2.55
CA GLY A 173 11.64 -17.67 2.44
C GLY A 173 10.35 -17.19 3.10
N LEU A 174 10.45 -16.61 4.30
CA LEU A 174 9.31 -16.03 5.02
C LEU A 174 8.68 -14.86 4.25
N TRP A 175 9.48 -14.00 3.63
CA TRP A 175 8.99 -12.94 2.76
C TRP A 175 8.18 -13.51 1.58
N VAL A 176 8.72 -14.54 0.91
CA VAL A 176 8.02 -15.23 -0.19
C VAL A 176 6.71 -15.83 0.29
N LEU A 177 6.70 -16.53 1.44
CA LEU A 177 5.50 -17.14 2.02
C LEU A 177 4.43 -16.11 2.36
N ASN A 178 4.80 -15.00 3.02
CA ASN A 178 3.88 -13.91 3.32
C ASN A 178 3.33 -13.28 2.03
N THR A 179 4.18 -13.06 1.02
CA THR A 179 3.76 -12.53 -0.27
C THR A 179 2.75 -13.45 -0.94
N LEU A 180 3.01 -14.75 -1.01
CA LEU A 180 2.10 -15.73 -1.59
C LEU A 180 0.77 -15.78 -0.82
N PHE A 181 0.83 -15.79 0.50
CA PHE A 181 -0.36 -15.85 1.33
C PHE A 181 -1.25 -14.63 1.12
N PHE A 182 -0.72 -13.43 1.29
CA PHE A 182 -1.52 -12.20 1.19
C PHE A 182 -1.95 -11.89 -0.24
N SER A 183 -1.12 -12.15 -1.24
CA SER A 183 -1.49 -11.96 -2.65
C SER A 183 -2.61 -12.90 -3.12
N SER A 184 -2.84 -14.03 -2.44
CA SER A 184 -3.98 -14.92 -2.74
C SER A 184 -5.32 -14.20 -2.61
N THR A 185 -5.39 -13.19 -1.74
CA THR A 185 -6.61 -12.38 -1.53
C THR A 185 -7.02 -11.59 -2.76
N ILE A 186 -6.08 -11.23 -3.66
CA ILE A 186 -6.34 -10.52 -4.92
C ILE A 186 -7.38 -11.31 -5.74
N PHE A 187 -7.13 -12.61 -5.90
CA PHE A 187 -7.98 -13.48 -6.71
C PHE A 187 -9.34 -13.68 -6.08
N THR A 188 -9.42 -13.87 -4.77
CA THR A 188 -10.68 -13.97 -4.03
C THR A 188 -11.52 -12.70 -4.16
N VAL A 189 -10.90 -11.53 -4.04
CA VAL A 189 -11.60 -10.24 -4.16
C VAL A 189 -12.07 -10.01 -5.60
N LYS A 190 -11.25 -10.34 -6.60
CA LYS A 190 -11.63 -10.18 -8.01
C LYS A 190 -12.78 -11.10 -8.40
N LEU A 191 -12.80 -12.35 -7.92
CA LEU A 191 -13.92 -13.27 -8.14
C LEU A 191 -15.23 -12.76 -7.54
N ARG A 192 -15.18 -12.10 -6.37
CA ARG A 192 -16.40 -11.55 -5.73
C ARG A 192 -16.92 -10.30 -6.41
N LYS A 193 -16.06 -9.46 -6.98
CA LYS A 193 -16.44 -8.16 -7.57
C LYS A 193 -17.06 -8.28 -8.95
N THR A 194 -16.69 -9.25 -9.74
CA THR A 194 -17.14 -9.41 -11.13
C THR A 194 -17.80 -10.77 -11.30
N LYS A 195 -19.14 -10.77 -11.52
CA LYS A 195 -19.91 -12.01 -11.78
C LYS A 195 -19.43 -12.82 -13.01
N THR A 196 -18.58 -12.22 -13.84
CA THR A 196 -18.06 -12.79 -15.10
C THR A 196 -16.57 -13.11 -15.04
N SER A 197 -15.91 -12.98 -13.89
CA SER A 197 -14.49 -13.28 -13.79
C SER A 197 -14.24 -14.78 -13.81
N SER A 198 -13.30 -15.21 -14.69
CA SER A 198 -12.84 -16.59 -14.74
C SER A 198 -12.10 -16.97 -13.45
N PRO A 199 -12.31 -18.17 -12.87
CA PRO A 199 -11.56 -18.67 -11.75
C PRO A 199 -10.14 -19.12 -12.12
N ILE A 200 -9.84 -19.29 -13.41
CA ILE A 200 -8.59 -19.84 -13.92
C ILE A 200 -7.34 -19.15 -13.38
N PRO A 201 -7.23 -17.78 -13.38
CA PRO A 201 -6.06 -17.12 -12.84
C PRO A 201 -5.81 -17.42 -11.37
N GLY A 202 -6.89 -17.54 -10.58
CA GLY A 202 -6.79 -17.90 -9.16
C GLY A 202 -6.28 -19.34 -8.97
N VAL A 203 -6.81 -20.29 -9.74
CA VAL A 203 -6.37 -21.70 -9.70
C VAL A 203 -4.90 -21.81 -10.10
N MET A 204 -4.50 -21.15 -11.19
CA MET A 204 -3.09 -21.13 -11.64
C MET A 204 -2.17 -20.53 -10.58
N TYR A 205 -2.58 -19.42 -9.96
CA TYR A 205 -1.82 -18.81 -8.88
C TYR A 205 -1.59 -19.80 -7.72
N HIS A 206 -2.64 -20.46 -7.24
CA HIS A 206 -2.52 -21.40 -6.13
C HIS A 206 -1.69 -22.64 -6.49
N ALA A 207 -1.79 -23.13 -7.73
CA ALA A 207 -0.94 -24.23 -8.20
C ALA A 207 0.55 -23.83 -8.18
N ILE A 208 0.88 -22.63 -8.68
CA ILE A 208 2.25 -22.10 -8.65
C ILE A 208 2.70 -21.88 -7.20
N ALA A 209 1.85 -21.32 -6.35
CA ALA A 209 2.17 -21.10 -4.94
C ALA A 209 2.48 -22.39 -4.20
N ILE A 210 1.71 -23.48 -4.45
CA ILE A 210 1.97 -24.80 -3.88
C ILE A 210 3.34 -25.33 -4.33
N LEU A 211 3.68 -25.18 -5.61
CA LEU A 211 5.00 -25.61 -6.12
C LEU A 211 6.15 -24.84 -5.47
N ILE A 212 5.99 -23.51 -5.28
CA ILE A 212 7.00 -22.70 -4.59
C ILE A 212 7.14 -23.13 -3.13
N VAL A 213 6.03 -23.32 -2.41
CA VAL A 213 6.06 -23.76 -1.01
C VAL A 213 6.70 -25.14 -0.88
N ALA A 214 6.35 -26.08 -1.78
CA ALA A 214 6.96 -27.41 -1.80
C ALA A 214 8.48 -27.34 -2.08
N SER A 215 8.90 -26.45 -2.97
CA SER A 215 10.32 -26.21 -3.24
C SER A 215 11.04 -25.64 -2.02
N LEU A 216 10.48 -24.64 -1.35
CA LEU A 216 11.05 -24.07 -0.13
C LEU A 216 11.20 -25.16 0.96
N TYR A 217 10.18 -25.99 1.13
CA TYR A 217 10.23 -27.09 2.08
C TYR A 217 11.31 -28.12 1.72
N TYR A 218 11.41 -28.51 0.42
CA TYR A 218 12.40 -29.48 -0.05
C TYR A 218 13.85 -28.99 0.15
N PHE A 219 14.10 -27.70 -0.05
CA PHE A 219 15.42 -27.09 0.15
C PHE A 219 15.72 -26.70 1.61
N GLY A 220 14.80 -26.99 2.56
CA GLY A 220 15.01 -26.76 3.99
C GLY A 220 14.98 -25.30 4.41
N TRP A 221 14.15 -24.52 3.75
CA TRP A 221 14.01 -23.08 4.02
C TRP A 221 12.92 -22.81 5.06
#